data_ee6986e8bfd154ffd4f6fe38c599ff90
#
_entry.id   ee6986e8bfd154ffd4f6fe38c599ff90
#
_cell.length_a   1.000
_cell.length_b   1.000
_cell.length_c   1.000
_cell.angle_alpha   90.00
_cell.angle_beta   90.00
_cell.angle_gamma   90.00
#
_symmetry.space_group_name_H-M   'P 1'
#
loop_
_entity.id
_entity.type
_entity.pdbx_description
1 polymer ?
#
loop_
_entity_poly.entity_id
_entity_poly.type
_entity_poly.pdbx_seq_one_letter_code
_entity_poly.pdbx_strand_id
1 'polypeptide(L)'
;GWSFYVPQGVIISIDEDQPFWFGRKQDSNGARITTYLNEENIFGYPEHLIQCPPLHPYDYVVQLFKDKKWSDKNIGVEMDSYYYTAENHKRLKDNLTNANFINAHLLINWVRYVKSEKEIQYMKDAGTLVKAGMQTAFDSIKEGVKQSTVSGKIQNTLIAGNDTTQMGGEYSGLGIILASGRSASASHLTPSDKKFENNEGTIIELGGVKHRYHCPLSRTVYVGKPDPKISDTLKVTNEGIEKALQKTKPNSSCHDVAIAFWSVLEKYGLEKESRAGYSIGIGYPPDWGEHTFSIRKNEKTLLESNVTFHLMCGMWMDTWGLELSESVRVTESGYELLTQVPRDLHLVN
;
A
#
# COMPACT_ATOMS: atom_id res chain seq x y z
N GLY A 1 -4.88 14.21 5.99
CA GLY A 1 -6.34 14.32 5.88
C GLY A 1 -6.96 13.16 5.08
N TRP A 2 -8.26 13.24 4.88
CA TRP A 2 -9.03 12.26 4.11
C TRP A 2 -9.08 12.68 2.64
N SER A 3 -8.09 12.29 1.85
CA SER A 3 -7.93 12.71 0.46
C SER A 3 -9.02 12.21 -0.50
N PHE A 4 -9.81 11.24 -0.08
CA PHE A 4 -10.84 10.58 -0.89
C PHE A 4 -12.28 10.99 -0.52
N TYR A 5 -12.48 11.89 0.45
CA TYR A 5 -13.82 12.31 0.88
C TYR A 5 -14.50 13.24 -0.14
N VAL A 6 -13.76 14.22 -0.65
CA VAL A 6 -14.20 15.15 -1.70
C VAL A 6 -13.07 15.35 -2.70
N PRO A 7 -13.37 15.79 -3.94
CA PRO A 7 -12.33 16.09 -4.92
C PRO A 7 -11.32 17.09 -4.39
N GLN A 8 -10.06 16.71 -4.35
CA GLN A 8 -8.95 17.58 -4.03
C GLN A 8 -7.70 17.08 -4.76
N GLY A 9 -6.72 17.96 -4.93
CA GLY A 9 -5.50 17.58 -5.63
C GLY A 9 -4.44 18.65 -5.60
N VAL A 10 -3.35 18.35 -6.28
CA VAL A 10 -2.22 19.24 -6.47
C VAL A 10 -2.02 19.47 -7.96
N ILE A 11 -1.84 20.72 -8.36
CA ILE A 11 -1.50 21.12 -9.72
C ILE A 11 -0.05 21.62 -9.69
N ILE A 12 0.78 21.11 -10.60
CA ILE A 12 2.16 21.53 -10.77
C ILE A 12 2.29 22.17 -12.16
N SER A 13 2.79 23.40 -12.23
CA SER A 13 3.11 24.09 -13.47
C SER A 13 4.60 24.32 -13.57
N ILE A 14 5.16 24.19 -14.78
CA ILE A 14 6.57 24.51 -15.05
C ILE A 14 6.85 26.02 -15.01
N ASP A 15 5.81 26.85 -15.06
CA ASP A 15 5.89 28.32 -15.07
C ASP A 15 5.73 28.93 -13.67
N GLU A 16 5.62 28.09 -12.61
CA GLU A 16 5.32 28.54 -11.24
C GLU A 16 6.31 27.91 -10.24
N ASP A 17 6.75 28.69 -9.28
CA ASP A 17 7.77 28.26 -8.31
C ASP A 17 7.24 27.24 -7.27
N GLN A 18 5.92 27.21 -7.05
CA GLN A 18 5.27 26.31 -6.09
C GLN A 18 4.07 25.60 -6.72
N PRO A 19 3.77 24.38 -6.24
CA PRO A 19 2.51 23.72 -6.59
C PRO A 19 1.30 24.48 -6.07
N PHE A 20 0.14 24.18 -6.62
CA PHE A 20 -1.16 24.68 -6.16
C PHE A 20 -1.94 23.52 -5.55
N TRP A 21 -2.49 23.71 -4.36
CA TRP A 21 -3.48 22.81 -3.81
C TRP A 21 -4.89 23.30 -4.16
N PHE A 22 -5.78 22.43 -4.57
CA PHE A 22 -7.20 22.72 -4.66
C PHE A 22 -8.02 21.67 -3.88
N GLY A 23 -9.12 22.12 -3.31
CA GLY A 23 -10.02 21.28 -2.55
C GLY A 23 -11.22 22.08 -2.02
N ARG A 24 -12.03 21.47 -1.18
CA ARG A 24 -13.16 22.15 -0.53
C ARG A 24 -12.66 23.29 0.34
N LYS A 25 -13.38 24.42 0.35
CA LYS A 25 -12.98 25.63 1.10
C LYS A 25 -12.70 25.35 2.59
N GLN A 26 -13.50 24.52 3.25
CA GLN A 26 -13.29 24.15 4.64
C GLN A 26 -12.01 23.34 4.86
N ASP A 27 -11.62 22.52 3.89
CA ASP A 27 -10.40 21.70 3.95
C ASP A 27 -9.13 22.50 3.62
N SER A 28 -9.26 23.72 3.06
CA SER A 28 -8.11 24.59 2.79
C SER A 28 -7.34 24.97 4.07
N ASN A 29 -8.00 25.01 5.24
CA ASN A 29 -7.32 25.19 6.51
C ASN A 29 -6.37 24.01 6.83
N GLY A 30 -6.75 22.79 6.45
CA GLY A 30 -5.87 21.63 6.54
C GLY A 30 -4.62 21.79 5.68
N ALA A 31 -4.77 22.27 4.43
CA ALA A 31 -3.63 22.56 3.56
C ALA A 31 -2.70 23.61 4.16
N ARG A 32 -3.24 24.71 4.72
CA ARG A 32 -2.46 25.75 5.41
C ARG A 32 -1.64 25.24 6.60
N ILE A 33 -2.21 24.31 7.36
CA ILE A 33 -1.57 23.76 8.57
C ILE A 33 -0.52 22.68 8.22
N THR A 34 -0.74 21.91 7.15
CA THR A 34 0.02 20.69 6.90
C THR A 34 0.95 20.76 5.68
N THR A 35 0.97 21.89 4.95
CA THR A 35 1.86 22.08 3.80
C THR A 35 2.75 23.31 3.97
N TYR A 36 3.71 23.44 3.06
CA TYR A 36 4.60 24.63 2.97
C TYR A 36 4.10 25.66 1.96
N LEU A 37 2.91 25.47 1.38
CA LEU A 37 2.37 26.32 0.33
C LEU A 37 2.02 27.72 0.85
N ASN A 38 2.30 28.73 0.05
CA ASN A 38 1.85 30.08 0.30
C ASN A 38 0.32 30.19 0.16
N GLU A 39 -0.29 31.20 0.80
CA GLU A 39 -1.74 31.40 0.80
C GLU A 39 -2.32 31.51 -0.62
N GLU A 40 -1.62 32.19 -1.52
CA GLU A 40 -1.99 32.37 -2.93
C GLU A 40 -1.96 31.09 -3.76
N ASN A 41 -1.40 30.01 -3.21
CA ASN A 41 -1.32 28.70 -3.86
C ASN A 41 -2.35 27.70 -3.31
N ILE A 42 -3.26 28.14 -2.42
CA ILE A 42 -4.28 27.29 -1.80
C ILE A 42 -5.67 27.73 -2.26
N PHE A 43 -6.30 26.92 -3.11
CA PHE A 43 -7.57 27.22 -3.77
C PHE A 43 -8.72 26.40 -3.19
N GLY A 44 -9.61 27.07 -2.44
CA GLY A 44 -10.78 26.44 -1.83
C GLY A 44 -12.05 26.66 -2.66
N TYR A 45 -12.58 25.62 -3.31
CA TYR A 45 -13.86 25.73 -4.00
C TYR A 45 -15.05 25.79 -3.02
N PRO A 46 -16.14 26.51 -3.38
CA PRO A 46 -17.27 26.75 -2.49
C PRO A 46 -18.14 25.50 -2.30
N GLU A 47 -18.84 25.46 -1.18
CA GLU A 47 -19.66 24.32 -0.72
C GLU A 47 -20.78 23.92 -1.70
N HIS A 48 -21.39 24.88 -2.40
CA HIS A 48 -22.49 24.60 -3.33
C HIS A 48 -22.09 23.73 -4.54
N LEU A 49 -20.80 23.47 -4.74
CA LEU A 49 -20.31 22.53 -5.76
C LEU A 49 -20.27 21.07 -5.28
N ILE A 50 -20.45 20.82 -3.98
CA ILE A 50 -20.38 19.48 -3.40
C ILE A 50 -21.73 18.79 -3.54
N GLN A 51 -21.75 17.62 -4.20
CA GLN A 51 -22.93 16.76 -4.34
C GLN A 51 -24.20 17.51 -4.79
N CYS A 52 -24.05 18.50 -5.67
CA CYS A 52 -25.12 19.38 -6.13
C CYS A 52 -25.24 19.39 -7.68
N PRO A 53 -25.59 18.27 -8.33
CA PRO A 53 -25.75 18.24 -9.78
C PRO A 53 -26.74 19.29 -10.26
N PRO A 54 -26.50 19.94 -11.44
CA PRO A 54 -25.45 19.64 -12.41
C PRO A 54 -24.08 20.25 -12.10
N LEU A 55 -23.89 20.95 -10.98
CA LEU A 55 -22.64 21.58 -10.57
C LEU A 55 -21.63 20.53 -10.09
N HIS A 56 -20.33 20.85 -10.23
CA HIS A 56 -19.27 19.92 -9.86
C HIS A 56 -17.99 20.67 -9.38
N PRO A 57 -17.22 20.17 -8.42
CA PRO A 57 -15.97 20.79 -7.96
C PRO A 57 -14.97 21.09 -9.09
N TYR A 58 -14.91 20.27 -10.12
CA TYR A 58 -14.05 20.50 -11.27
C TYR A 58 -14.47 21.66 -12.17
N ASP A 59 -15.70 22.18 -12.03
CA ASP A 59 -16.09 23.45 -12.69
C ASP A 59 -15.22 24.61 -12.14
N TYR A 60 -14.92 24.58 -10.84
CA TYR A 60 -13.97 25.52 -10.22
C TYR A 60 -12.54 25.32 -10.73
N VAL A 61 -12.09 24.08 -10.87
CA VAL A 61 -10.76 23.78 -11.43
C VAL A 61 -10.64 24.27 -12.87
N VAL A 62 -11.67 24.09 -13.69
CA VAL A 62 -11.74 24.67 -15.04
C VAL A 62 -11.56 26.18 -15.01
N GLN A 63 -12.26 26.88 -14.10
CA GLN A 63 -12.12 28.34 -13.97
C GLN A 63 -10.69 28.72 -13.55
N LEU A 64 -10.09 28.01 -12.59
CA LEU A 64 -8.70 28.22 -12.18
C LEU A 64 -7.73 28.09 -13.37
N PHE A 65 -7.91 27.08 -14.22
CA PHE A 65 -7.08 26.91 -15.43
C PHE A 65 -7.25 28.07 -16.42
N LYS A 66 -8.48 28.60 -16.57
CA LYS A 66 -8.75 29.77 -17.40
C LYS A 66 -8.07 31.03 -16.84
N ASP A 67 -8.17 31.29 -15.54
CA ASP A 67 -7.59 32.43 -14.85
C ASP A 67 -6.06 32.43 -14.93
N LYS A 68 -5.45 31.22 -14.83
CA LYS A 68 -4.01 31.02 -14.98
C LYS A 68 -3.54 30.98 -16.45
N LYS A 69 -4.43 31.11 -17.44
CA LYS A 69 -4.14 31.04 -18.89
C LYS A 69 -3.54 29.71 -19.34
N TRP A 70 -4.02 28.61 -18.75
CA TRP A 70 -3.59 27.25 -19.09
C TRP A 70 -4.57 26.50 -19.98
N SER A 71 -5.59 27.20 -20.54
CA SER A 71 -6.69 26.60 -21.32
C SER A 71 -6.28 26.00 -22.66
N ASP A 72 -5.06 26.26 -23.13
CA ASP A 72 -4.49 25.82 -24.41
C ASP A 72 -3.18 25.03 -24.22
N LYS A 73 -2.87 24.63 -23.00
CA LYS A 73 -1.61 23.97 -22.66
C LYS A 73 -1.69 22.44 -22.74
N ASN A 74 -0.54 21.80 -22.67
CA ASN A 74 -0.45 20.37 -22.39
C ASN A 74 -0.74 20.15 -20.89
N ILE A 75 -1.78 19.37 -20.60
CA ILE A 75 -2.23 19.09 -19.23
C ILE A 75 -2.07 17.58 -18.95
N GLY A 76 -1.11 17.26 -18.09
CA GLY A 76 -0.95 15.90 -17.58
C GLY A 76 -2.02 15.60 -16.52
N VAL A 77 -2.71 14.47 -16.66
CA VAL A 77 -3.70 13.99 -15.70
C VAL A 77 -3.42 12.54 -15.32
N GLU A 78 -3.65 12.20 -14.06
CA GLU A 78 -3.44 10.85 -13.54
C GLU A 78 -4.64 9.96 -13.90
N MET A 79 -4.69 9.47 -15.15
CA MET A 79 -5.84 8.79 -15.76
C MET A 79 -6.31 7.52 -15.02
N ASP A 80 -5.43 6.85 -14.30
CA ASP A 80 -5.72 5.61 -13.56
C ASP A 80 -5.63 5.80 -12.02
N SER A 81 -5.77 7.04 -11.56
CA SER A 81 -5.84 7.35 -10.12
C SER A 81 -7.22 7.04 -9.56
N TYR A 82 -7.29 6.42 -8.38
CA TYR A 82 -8.54 6.20 -7.63
C TYR A 82 -9.31 7.49 -7.33
N TYR A 83 -8.63 8.64 -7.36
CA TYR A 83 -9.22 9.95 -7.00
C TYR A 83 -9.57 10.82 -8.21
N TYR A 84 -9.15 10.42 -9.41
CA TYR A 84 -9.43 11.13 -10.65
C TYR A 84 -10.52 10.41 -11.43
N THR A 85 -11.77 10.80 -11.22
CA THR A 85 -12.92 10.11 -11.81
C THR A 85 -13.12 10.48 -13.29
N ALA A 86 -13.88 9.65 -14.01
CA ALA A 86 -14.30 9.95 -15.39
C ALA A 86 -15.04 11.28 -15.50
N GLU A 87 -15.85 11.65 -14.48
CA GLU A 87 -16.55 12.95 -14.47
C GLU A 87 -15.56 14.10 -14.30
N ASN A 88 -14.52 13.96 -13.44
CA ASN A 88 -13.46 14.96 -13.33
C ASN A 88 -12.80 15.22 -14.68
N HIS A 89 -12.43 14.16 -15.40
CA HIS A 89 -11.83 14.26 -16.73
C HIS A 89 -12.78 14.89 -17.76
N LYS A 90 -14.04 14.46 -17.77
CA LYS A 90 -15.05 15.00 -18.67
C LYS A 90 -15.23 16.51 -18.47
N ARG A 91 -15.32 16.99 -17.22
CA ARG A 91 -15.44 18.43 -16.92
C ARG A 91 -14.28 19.25 -17.47
N LEU A 92 -13.03 18.78 -17.26
CA LEU A 92 -11.88 19.45 -17.83
C LEU A 92 -11.92 19.45 -19.35
N LYS A 93 -12.11 18.29 -19.99
CA LYS A 93 -12.05 18.14 -21.43
C LYS A 93 -13.13 18.91 -22.18
N ASP A 94 -14.37 18.90 -21.66
CA ASP A 94 -15.50 19.59 -22.31
C ASP A 94 -15.39 21.12 -22.21
N ASN A 95 -14.68 21.65 -21.20
CA ASN A 95 -14.61 23.09 -20.93
C ASN A 95 -13.24 23.73 -21.24
N LEU A 96 -12.19 22.92 -21.48
CA LEU A 96 -10.87 23.35 -21.91
C LEU A 96 -10.56 22.71 -23.29
N THR A 97 -11.38 23.07 -24.28
CA THR A 97 -11.39 22.43 -25.62
C THR A 97 -10.10 22.60 -26.42
N ASN A 98 -9.30 23.61 -26.09
CA ASN A 98 -8.01 23.89 -26.74
C ASN A 98 -6.82 23.23 -26.00
N ALA A 99 -7.05 22.66 -24.82
CA ALA A 99 -6.00 21.97 -24.07
C ALA A 99 -5.73 20.58 -24.65
N ASN A 100 -4.48 20.17 -24.61
CA ASN A 100 -4.08 18.80 -24.95
C ASN A 100 -3.90 17.97 -23.66
N PHE A 101 -4.79 17.01 -23.43
CA PHE A 101 -4.73 16.14 -22.25
C PHE A 101 -3.82 14.95 -22.49
N ILE A 102 -2.84 14.77 -21.61
CA ILE A 102 -1.84 13.70 -21.67
C ILE A 102 -1.99 12.81 -20.43
N ASN A 103 -1.90 11.50 -20.61
CA ASN A 103 -1.86 10.59 -19.47
C ASN A 103 -0.52 10.72 -18.73
N ALA A 104 -0.57 11.25 -17.51
CA ALA A 104 0.57 11.40 -16.61
C ALA A 104 0.49 10.43 -15.41
N HIS A 105 -0.28 9.33 -15.57
CA HIS A 105 -0.39 8.29 -14.54
C HIS A 105 0.99 7.78 -14.13
N LEU A 106 1.21 7.64 -12.82
CA LEU A 106 2.47 7.23 -12.20
C LEU A 106 3.67 8.17 -12.38
N LEU A 107 3.54 9.33 -13.03
CA LEU A 107 4.67 10.26 -13.17
C LEU A 107 5.30 10.60 -11.82
N ILE A 108 4.49 10.99 -10.85
CA ILE A 108 4.96 11.34 -9.49
C ILE A 108 5.42 10.10 -8.72
N ASN A 109 4.80 8.95 -8.95
CA ASN A 109 5.20 7.70 -8.30
C ASN A 109 6.62 7.29 -8.71
N TRP A 110 6.99 7.46 -9.99
CA TRP A 110 8.34 7.21 -10.48
C TRP A 110 9.37 8.20 -9.93
N VAL A 111 9.00 9.47 -9.70
CA VAL A 111 9.89 10.44 -9.02
C VAL A 111 10.23 9.98 -7.61
N ARG A 112 9.30 9.30 -6.92
CA ARG A 112 9.49 8.74 -5.57
C ARG A 112 10.06 7.31 -5.55
N TYR A 113 10.44 6.76 -6.69
CA TYR A 113 10.92 5.38 -6.83
C TYR A 113 12.10 5.08 -5.89
N VAL A 114 13.11 5.95 -5.87
CA VAL A 114 14.24 5.90 -4.93
C VAL A 114 13.92 6.78 -3.73
N LYS A 115 13.98 6.22 -2.53
CA LYS A 115 13.67 6.91 -1.29
C LYS A 115 14.90 7.63 -0.73
N SER A 116 14.69 8.80 -0.16
CA SER A 116 15.68 9.46 0.68
C SER A 116 15.86 8.70 2.01
N GLU A 117 16.96 8.95 2.71
CA GLU A 117 17.19 8.35 4.03
C GLU A 117 16.11 8.73 5.05
N LYS A 118 15.49 9.91 4.90
CA LYS A 118 14.39 10.34 5.78
C LYS A 118 13.13 9.52 5.52
N GLU A 119 12.82 9.23 4.27
CA GLU A 119 11.68 8.36 3.90
C GLU A 119 11.91 6.92 4.36
N ILE A 120 13.13 6.41 4.22
CA ILE A 120 13.52 5.09 4.77
C ILE A 120 13.32 5.05 6.29
N GLN A 121 13.66 6.13 7.02
CA GLN A 121 13.43 6.17 8.47
C GLN A 121 11.94 6.10 8.80
N TYR A 122 11.06 6.79 8.08
CA TYR A 122 9.60 6.67 8.26
C TYR A 122 9.10 5.26 7.99
N MET A 123 9.65 4.56 7.00
CA MET A 123 9.31 3.18 6.72
C MET A 123 9.79 2.21 7.82
N LYS A 124 10.96 2.46 8.43
CA LYS A 124 11.44 1.71 9.60
C LYS A 124 10.57 1.93 10.84
N ASP A 125 10.15 3.17 11.06
CA ASP A 125 9.20 3.51 12.13
C ASP A 125 7.85 2.78 11.91
N ALA A 126 7.35 2.76 10.67
CA ALA A 126 6.19 1.97 10.28
C ALA A 126 6.43 0.45 10.48
N GLY A 127 7.66 -0.02 10.22
CA GLY A 127 8.10 -1.38 10.49
C GLY A 127 8.03 -1.77 11.96
N THR A 128 8.37 -0.85 12.85
CA THR A 128 8.23 -1.05 14.31
C THR A 128 6.77 -1.21 14.72
N LEU A 129 5.87 -0.39 14.14
CA LEU A 129 4.44 -0.46 14.41
C LEU A 129 3.81 -1.76 13.91
N VAL A 130 4.13 -2.19 12.67
CA VAL A 130 3.56 -3.44 12.13
C VAL A 130 4.06 -4.66 12.88
N LYS A 131 5.31 -4.66 13.35
CA LYS A 131 5.84 -5.73 14.22
C LYS A 131 5.04 -5.86 15.51
N ALA A 132 4.75 -4.73 16.18
CA ALA A 132 3.93 -4.72 17.39
C ALA A 132 2.50 -5.17 17.11
N GLY A 133 1.90 -4.73 15.99
CA GLY A 133 0.58 -5.18 15.54
C GLY A 133 0.54 -6.69 15.26
N MET A 134 1.57 -7.25 14.64
CA MET A 134 1.68 -8.69 14.40
C MET A 134 1.83 -9.48 15.71
N GLN A 135 2.61 -8.98 16.66
CA GLN A 135 2.69 -9.59 18.00
C GLN A 135 1.32 -9.58 18.71
N THR A 136 0.59 -8.46 18.62
CA THR A 136 -0.78 -8.37 19.15
C THR A 136 -1.71 -9.40 18.50
N ALA A 137 -1.56 -9.68 17.20
CA ALA A 137 -2.29 -10.75 16.53
C ALA A 137 -1.96 -12.10 17.13
N PHE A 138 -0.68 -12.44 17.24
CA PHE A 138 -0.20 -13.72 17.81
C PHE A 138 -0.73 -13.95 19.25
N ASP A 139 -0.70 -12.92 20.10
CA ASP A 139 -1.15 -13.01 21.49
C ASP A 139 -2.69 -13.12 21.62
N SER A 140 -3.42 -12.63 20.62
CA SER A 140 -4.88 -12.48 20.68
C SER A 140 -5.66 -13.57 19.96
N ILE A 141 -5.07 -14.21 18.96
CA ILE A 141 -5.72 -15.31 18.22
C ILE A 141 -5.79 -16.52 19.12
N LYS A 142 -7.02 -17.00 19.41
CA LYS A 142 -7.31 -18.20 20.21
C LYS A 142 -8.63 -18.79 19.73
N GLU A 143 -8.80 -20.11 19.88
CA GLU A 143 -10.07 -20.77 19.61
C GLU A 143 -11.23 -20.07 20.33
N GLY A 144 -12.34 -19.86 19.63
CA GLY A 144 -13.54 -19.21 20.14
C GLY A 144 -13.54 -17.69 20.18
N VAL A 145 -12.38 -17.03 19.98
CA VAL A 145 -12.28 -15.56 19.87
C VAL A 145 -12.76 -15.12 18.49
N LYS A 146 -13.45 -13.98 18.39
CA LYS A 146 -13.90 -13.42 17.11
C LYS A 146 -12.76 -12.71 16.36
N GLN A 147 -12.73 -12.84 15.03
CA GLN A 147 -11.80 -12.11 14.15
C GLN A 147 -11.92 -10.59 14.36
N SER A 148 -13.14 -10.05 14.46
CA SER A 148 -13.39 -8.62 14.70
C SER A 148 -12.78 -8.13 16.00
N THR A 149 -12.79 -8.94 17.08
CA THR A 149 -12.15 -8.61 18.35
C THR A 149 -10.62 -8.52 18.22
N VAL A 150 -10.00 -9.45 17.52
CA VAL A 150 -8.55 -9.44 17.28
C VAL A 150 -8.17 -8.27 16.38
N SER A 151 -8.93 -8.03 15.30
CA SER A 151 -8.73 -6.89 14.41
C SER A 151 -8.78 -5.55 15.16
N GLY A 152 -9.74 -5.37 16.06
CA GLY A 152 -9.83 -4.16 16.89
C GLY A 152 -8.60 -3.94 17.78
N LYS A 153 -8.03 -5.01 18.37
CA LYS A 153 -6.79 -4.93 19.16
C LYS A 153 -5.59 -4.57 18.29
N ILE A 154 -5.46 -5.21 17.12
CA ILE A 154 -4.40 -4.92 16.17
C ILE A 154 -4.48 -3.45 15.74
N GLN A 155 -5.67 -2.98 15.35
CA GLN A 155 -5.88 -1.59 14.93
C GLN A 155 -5.49 -0.59 16.04
N ASN A 156 -5.85 -0.90 17.29
CA ASN A 156 -5.42 -0.08 18.43
C ASN A 156 -3.90 0.00 18.54
N THR A 157 -3.20 -1.14 18.43
CA THR A 157 -1.73 -1.17 18.48
C THR A 157 -1.10 -0.41 17.34
N LEU A 158 -1.62 -0.54 16.11
CA LEU A 158 -1.08 0.14 14.93
C LEU A 158 -1.24 1.67 15.03
N ILE A 159 -2.32 2.16 15.63
CA ILE A 159 -2.61 3.61 15.75
C ILE A 159 -2.02 4.21 17.02
N ALA A 160 -2.27 3.59 18.17
CA ALA A 160 -1.82 4.14 19.46
C ALA A 160 -0.35 3.81 19.76
N GLY A 161 0.18 2.74 19.14
CA GLY A 161 1.43 2.14 19.58
C GLY A 161 1.26 1.36 20.89
N ASN A 162 2.38 0.97 21.47
CA ASN A 162 2.49 0.35 22.80
C ASN A 162 3.86 0.66 23.42
N ASP A 163 4.17 0.07 24.57
CA ASP A 163 5.41 0.31 25.30
C ASP A 163 6.68 -0.05 24.47
N THR A 164 6.56 -0.95 23.48
CA THR A 164 7.69 -1.36 22.65
C THR A 164 7.93 -0.41 21.47
N THR A 165 6.89 0.26 20.97
CA THR A 165 6.99 1.17 19.82
C THR A 165 7.40 2.58 20.23
N GLN A 166 7.00 3.03 21.43
CA GLN A 166 7.18 4.39 21.94
C GLN A 166 6.64 5.51 21.03
N MET A 167 5.84 5.13 20.02
CA MET A 167 5.20 6.03 19.07
C MET A 167 3.89 5.44 18.58
N GLY A 168 2.97 6.30 18.18
CA GLY A 168 1.76 5.92 17.46
C GLY A 168 1.96 6.00 15.94
N GLY A 169 1.07 5.33 15.23
CA GLY A 169 0.98 5.32 13.78
C GLY A 169 -0.23 6.09 13.25
N GLU A 170 -0.54 5.81 12.00
CA GLU A 170 -1.64 6.40 11.25
C GLU A 170 -2.49 5.28 10.64
N TYR A 171 -3.67 5.64 10.10
CA TYR A 171 -4.49 4.67 9.38
C TYR A 171 -3.78 4.15 8.13
N SER A 172 -3.92 2.86 7.84
CA SER A 172 -3.33 2.21 6.67
C SER A 172 -4.08 2.53 5.38
N GLY A 173 -3.38 2.44 4.26
CA GLY A 173 -3.98 2.51 2.93
C GLY A 173 -4.93 1.35 2.66
N LEU A 174 -4.60 0.15 3.14
CA LEU A 174 -5.45 -1.03 3.10
C LEU A 174 -5.85 -1.42 4.53
N GLY A 175 -7.07 -1.90 4.71
CA GLY A 175 -7.52 -2.42 6.01
C GLY A 175 -6.78 -3.70 6.42
N ILE A 176 -7.00 -4.11 7.67
CA ILE A 176 -6.46 -5.39 8.17
C ILE A 176 -7.09 -6.52 7.38
N ILE A 177 -6.25 -7.35 6.75
CA ILE A 177 -6.66 -8.63 6.18
C ILE A 177 -6.46 -9.70 7.26
N LEU A 178 -7.54 -10.40 7.59
CA LEU A 178 -7.54 -11.48 8.55
C LEU A 178 -8.62 -12.46 8.17
N ALA A 179 -8.22 -13.60 7.64
CA ALA A 179 -9.14 -14.60 7.11
C ALA A 179 -8.70 -16.01 7.52
N SER A 180 -9.66 -16.81 8.03
CA SER A 180 -9.41 -18.12 8.61
C SER A 180 -10.11 -19.25 7.85
N GLY A 181 -9.49 -20.44 7.86
CA GLY A 181 -10.02 -21.64 7.25
C GLY A 181 -10.24 -21.47 5.75
N ARG A 182 -11.42 -21.81 5.25
CA ARG A 182 -11.73 -21.66 3.81
C ARG A 182 -11.62 -20.20 3.34
N SER A 183 -11.92 -19.22 4.18
CA SER A 183 -11.79 -17.79 3.81
C SER A 183 -10.35 -17.39 3.51
N ALA A 184 -9.36 -18.09 4.05
CA ALA A 184 -7.95 -17.86 3.73
C ALA A 184 -7.58 -18.21 2.29
N SER A 185 -8.45 -18.86 1.52
CA SER A 185 -8.27 -19.06 0.07
C SER A 185 -8.48 -17.81 -0.76
N ALA A 186 -9.06 -16.77 -0.17
CA ALA A 186 -9.31 -15.48 -0.83
C ALA A 186 -8.38 -14.40 -0.26
N SER A 187 -7.67 -13.71 -1.13
CA SER A 187 -6.57 -12.80 -0.77
C SER A 187 -6.94 -11.53 0.00
N HIS A 188 -8.20 -11.07 -0.08
CA HIS A 188 -8.56 -9.74 0.44
C HIS A 188 -9.87 -9.74 1.25
N LEU A 189 -10.14 -10.83 1.98
CA LEU A 189 -11.30 -10.85 2.88
C LEU A 189 -10.98 -10.11 4.18
N THR A 190 -11.95 -9.28 4.59
CA THR A 190 -11.86 -8.51 5.83
C THR A 190 -12.30 -9.32 7.04
N PRO A 191 -11.86 -8.97 8.26
CA PRO A 191 -12.29 -9.60 9.50
C PRO A 191 -13.81 -9.54 9.68
N SER A 192 -14.37 -10.59 10.24
CA SER A 192 -15.80 -10.71 10.53
C SER A 192 -16.05 -11.15 11.97
N ASP A 193 -17.30 -11.41 12.32
CA ASP A 193 -17.68 -12.00 13.61
C ASP A 193 -17.45 -13.52 13.67
N LYS A 194 -16.85 -14.12 12.63
CA LYS A 194 -16.42 -15.51 12.68
C LYS A 194 -15.44 -15.70 13.83
N LYS A 195 -15.62 -16.79 14.58
CA LYS A 195 -14.67 -17.22 15.62
C LYS A 195 -13.56 -18.04 14.98
N PHE A 196 -12.35 -17.97 15.56
CA PHE A 196 -11.29 -18.90 15.22
C PHE A 196 -11.67 -20.29 15.69
N GLU A 197 -11.44 -21.26 14.84
CA GLU A 197 -11.76 -22.67 15.07
C GLU A 197 -10.50 -23.51 15.17
N ASN A 198 -10.59 -24.64 15.87
CA ASN A 198 -9.49 -25.58 15.96
C ASN A 198 -9.20 -26.22 14.59
N ASN A 199 -7.93 -26.52 14.32
CA ASN A 199 -7.45 -27.10 13.07
C ASN A 199 -7.68 -26.23 11.83
N GLU A 200 -7.62 -24.90 11.97
CA GLU A 200 -7.63 -24.02 10.80
C GLU A 200 -6.47 -23.02 10.79
N GLY A 201 -5.99 -22.74 9.56
CA GLY A 201 -5.01 -21.69 9.29
C GLY A 201 -5.67 -20.33 9.15
N THR A 202 -4.96 -19.28 9.54
CA THR A 202 -5.38 -17.88 9.42
C THR A 202 -4.28 -17.07 8.74
N ILE A 203 -4.58 -16.40 7.65
CA ILE A 203 -3.72 -15.37 7.07
C ILE A 203 -3.94 -14.05 7.81
N ILE A 204 -2.86 -13.31 8.01
CA ILE A 204 -2.87 -11.99 8.61
C ILE A 204 -1.96 -11.10 7.78
N GLU A 205 -2.50 -10.03 7.21
CA GLU A 205 -1.72 -9.00 6.54
C GLU A 205 -2.05 -7.64 7.14
N LEU A 206 -1.03 -6.92 7.57
CA LEU A 206 -1.11 -5.66 8.28
C LEU A 206 -0.22 -4.61 7.62
N GLY A 207 -0.60 -3.33 7.72
CA GLY A 207 0.25 -2.21 7.33
C GLY A 207 0.52 -1.29 8.50
N GLY A 208 1.77 -1.22 8.96
CA GLY A 208 2.22 -0.11 9.81
C GLY A 208 2.37 1.16 8.99
N VAL A 209 2.08 2.33 9.57
CA VAL A 209 2.12 3.61 8.83
C VAL A 209 2.72 4.72 9.69
N LYS A 210 3.70 5.43 9.12
CA LYS A 210 4.26 6.65 9.71
C LYS A 210 4.44 7.72 8.62
N HIS A 211 3.88 8.91 8.84
CA HIS A 211 3.86 9.99 7.85
C HIS A 211 3.40 9.54 6.45
N ARG A 212 2.39 8.67 6.43
CA ARG A 212 1.83 8.01 5.24
C ARG A 212 2.76 7.01 4.54
N TYR A 213 3.99 6.77 5.04
CA TYR A 213 4.86 5.69 4.58
C TYR A 213 4.44 4.37 5.19
N HIS A 214 4.32 3.34 4.36
CA HIS A 214 3.79 2.04 4.74
C HIS A 214 4.90 1.00 4.85
N CYS A 215 4.76 0.13 5.85
CA CYS A 215 5.50 -1.11 5.97
C CYS A 215 4.50 -2.26 6.14
N PRO A 216 4.04 -2.89 5.06
CA PRO A 216 3.16 -4.05 5.14
C PRO A 216 3.92 -5.31 5.56
N LEU A 217 3.21 -6.22 6.22
CA LEU A 217 3.74 -7.52 6.65
C LEU A 217 2.61 -8.55 6.73
N SER A 218 2.85 -9.74 6.23
CA SER A 218 1.93 -10.86 6.40
C SER A 218 2.58 -12.07 7.07
N ARG A 219 1.77 -12.79 7.85
CA ARG A 219 2.12 -14.05 8.51
C ARG A 219 0.93 -15.00 8.54
N THR A 220 1.21 -16.28 8.69
CA THR A 220 0.18 -17.30 8.87
C THR A 220 0.23 -17.85 10.28
N VAL A 221 -0.93 -17.93 10.90
CA VAL A 221 -1.16 -18.54 12.24
C VAL A 221 -1.98 -19.80 12.05
N TYR A 222 -1.76 -20.80 12.89
CA TYR A 222 -2.56 -22.01 12.91
C TYR A 222 -3.04 -22.33 14.32
N VAL A 223 -4.34 -22.50 14.49
CA VAL A 223 -4.95 -22.92 15.76
C VAL A 223 -5.02 -24.44 15.80
N GLY A 224 -4.41 -25.06 16.82
CA GLY A 224 -4.34 -26.51 16.96
C GLY A 224 -3.23 -27.17 16.13
N LYS A 225 -3.42 -28.41 15.74
CA LYS A 225 -2.41 -29.22 15.00
C LYS A 225 -2.46 -28.90 13.50
N PRO A 226 -1.37 -28.37 12.90
CA PRO A 226 -1.39 -27.98 11.50
C PRO A 226 -1.47 -29.18 10.56
N ASP A 227 -2.25 -29.02 9.48
CA ASP A 227 -2.24 -29.92 8.35
C ASP A 227 -0.84 -29.92 7.71
N PRO A 228 -0.19 -31.09 7.47
CA PRO A 228 1.12 -31.14 6.83
C PRO A 228 1.22 -30.35 5.54
N LYS A 229 0.17 -30.33 4.70
CA LYS A 229 0.18 -29.56 3.45
C LYS A 229 0.41 -28.06 3.66
N ILE A 230 -0.13 -27.48 4.76
CA ILE A 230 0.06 -26.06 5.08
C ILE A 230 1.50 -25.82 5.57
N SER A 231 1.96 -26.66 6.49
CA SER A 231 3.33 -26.56 7.03
C SER A 231 4.39 -26.74 5.96
N ASP A 232 4.20 -27.67 5.03
CA ASP A 232 5.16 -27.95 3.97
C ASP A 232 5.13 -26.86 2.89
N THR A 233 3.95 -26.40 2.48
CA THR A 233 3.84 -25.26 1.56
C THR A 233 4.45 -23.99 2.15
N LEU A 234 4.28 -23.75 3.47
CA LEU A 234 4.89 -22.61 4.13
C LEU A 234 6.43 -22.67 4.12
N LYS A 235 7.02 -23.86 4.37
CA LYS A 235 8.47 -24.06 4.27
C LYS A 235 8.99 -23.77 2.86
N VAL A 236 8.31 -24.28 1.84
CA VAL A 236 8.66 -24.04 0.44
C VAL A 236 8.54 -22.56 0.10
N THR A 237 7.47 -21.90 0.53
CA THR A 237 7.27 -20.46 0.33
C THR A 237 8.39 -19.66 1.00
N ASN A 238 8.79 -20.02 2.22
CA ASN A 238 9.89 -19.39 2.93
C ASN A 238 11.25 -19.60 2.21
N GLU A 239 11.54 -20.84 1.71
CA GLU A 239 12.72 -21.10 0.88
C GLU A 239 12.73 -20.20 -0.36
N GLY A 240 11.56 -20.02 -1.00
CA GLY A 240 11.40 -19.13 -2.15
C GLY A 240 11.68 -17.66 -1.82
N ILE A 241 11.16 -17.18 -0.68
CA ILE A 241 11.44 -15.83 -0.19
C ILE A 241 12.95 -15.63 0.03
N GLU A 242 13.63 -16.58 0.67
CA GLU A 242 15.09 -16.52 0.88
C GLU A 242 15.85 -16.42 -0.44
N LYS A 243 15.46 -17.20 -1.46
CA LYS A 243 16.09 -17.15 -2.79
C LYS A 243 15.85 -15.80 -3.49
N ALA A 244 14.64 -15.25 -3.39
CA ALA A 244 14.32 -13.92 -3.90
C ALA A 244 15.16 -12.83 -3.21
N LEU A 245 15.26 -12.87 -1.88
CA LEU A 245 16.04 -11.93 -1.09
C LEU A 245 17.54 -11.99 -1.45
N GLN A 246 18.11 -13.19 -1.67
CA GLN A 246 19.50 -13.35 -2.12
C GLN A 246 19.77 -12.72 -3.50
N LYS A 247 18.75 -12.57 -4.33
CA LYS A 247 18.83 -11.88 -5.64
C LYS A 247 18.58 -10.38 -5.55
N THR A 248 18.07 -9.90 -4.41
CA THR A 248 17.73 -8.49 -4.20
C THR A 248 18.98 -7.66 -3.93
N LYS A 249 19.42 -6.89 -4.92
CA LYS A 249 20.54 -5.95 -4.86
C LYS A 249 20.46 -4.95 -6.02
N PRO A 250 21.21 -3.85 -6.00
CA PRO A 250 21.26 -2.93 -7.15
C PRO A 250 21.61 -3.63 -8.45
N ASN A 251 20.98 -3.19 -9.53
CA ASN A 251 21.09 -3.74 -10.90
C ASN A 251 20.48 -5.15 -11.09
N SER A 252 19.90 -5.78 -10.08
CA SER A 252 19.03 -6.94 -10.32
C SER A 252 17.71 -6.47 -10.93
N SER A 253 17.19 -7.19 -11.92
CA SER A 253 15.85 -6.91 -12.41
C SER A 253 14.78 -7.49 -11.50
N CYS A 254 13.58 -6.90 -11.50
CA CYS A 254 12.42 -7.49 -10.82
C CYS A 254 12.11 -8.90 -11.33
N HIS A 255 12.42 -9.18 -12.62
CA HIS A 255 12.36 -10.53 -13.19
C HIS A 255 13.28 -11.51 -12.47
N ASP A 256 14.57 -11.14 -12.25
CA ASP A 256 15.55 -12.04 -11.61
C ASP A 256 15.13 -12.41 -10.18
N VAL A 257 14.64 -11.43 -9.42
CA VAL A 257 14.09 -11.66 -8.08
C VAL A 257 12.88 -12.59 -8.14
N ALA A 258 12.00 -12.36 -9.09
CA ALA A 258 10.81 -13.18 -9.32
C ALA A 258 11.18 -14.64 -9.68
N ILE A 259 12.05 -14.85 -10.66
CA ILE A 259 12.47 -16.20 -11.08
C ILE A 259 13.13 -16.96 -9.94
N ALA A 260 13.92 -16.29 -9.10
CA ALA A 260 14.51 -16.94 -7.94
C ALA A 260 13.45 -17.52 -6.98
N PHE A 261 12.34 -16.81 -6.79
CA PHE A 261 11.19 -17.32 -6.02
C PHE A 261 10.50 -18.50 -6.73
N TRP A 262 10.10 -18.32 -7.99
CA TRP A 262 9.35 -19.34 -8.74
C TRP A 262 10.14 -20.61 -8.99
N SER A 263 11.47 -20.53 -9.15
CA SER A 263 12.31 -21.74 -9.32
C SER A 263 12.24 -22.69 -8.12
N VAL A 264 12.00 -22.15 -6.91
CA VAL A 264 11.77 -22.99 -5.73
C VAL A 264 10.39 -23.63 -5.78
N LEU A 265 9.33 -22.87 -6.10
CA LEU A 265 7.99 -23.44 -6.23
C LEU A 265 7.94 -24.57 -7.27
N GLU A 266 8.52 -24.34 -8.45
CA GLU A 266 8.60 -25.32 -9.55
C GLU A 266 9.29 -26.63 -9.11
N LYS A 267 10.39 -26.54 -8.33
CA LYS A 267 11.11 -27.70 -7.79
C LYS A 267 10.20 -28.59 -6.93
N TYR A 268 9.24 -27.99 -6.21
CA TYR A 268 8.31 -28.71 -5.33
C TYR A 268 6.93 -28.93 -5.96
N GLY A 269 6.75 -28.63 -7.26
CA GLY A 269 5.49 -28.79 -7.97
C GLY A 269 4.37 -27.87 -7.49
N LEU A 270 4.72 -26.72 -6.94
CA LEU A 270 3.77 -25.70 -6.52
C LEU A 270 3.64 -24.60 -7.60
N GLU A 271 2.43 -24.11 -7.76
CA GLU A 271 2.12 -23.02 -8.69
C GLU A 271 1.64 -21.78 -7.95
N LYS A 272 1.99 -20.62 -8.50
CA LYS A 272 1.51 -19.31 -8.05
C LYS A 272 1.34 -18.42 -9.28
N GLU A 273 0.11 -18.00 -9.54
CA GLU A 273 -0.22 -17.15 -10.68
C GLU A 273 0.04 -15.67 -10.38
N SER A 274 -0.30 -15.22 -9.17
CA SER A 274 -0.14 -13.82 -8.77
C SER A 274 1.33 -13.40 -8.63
N ARG A 275 1.62 -12.11 -8.84
CA ARG A 275 2.96 -11.52 -8.61
C ARG A 275 3.48 -11.85 -7.22
N ALA A 276 4.81 -11.88 -7.06
CA ALA A 276 5.47 -12.14 -5.77
C ALA A 276 5.78 -10.85 -4.97
N GLY A 277 5.42 -9.68 -5.49
CA GLY A 277 5.63 -8.43 -4.77
C GLY A 277 5.36 -7.20 -5.61
N TYR A 278 5.46 -6.04 -4.99
CA TYR A 278 5.21 -4.72 -5.59
C TYR A 278 5.87 -3.60 -4.78
N SER A 279 6.10 -2.46 -5.44
CA SER A 279 6.69 -1.27 -4.82
C SER A 279 5.80 -0.71 -3.69
N ILE A 280 6.43 -0.26 -2.61
CA ILE A 280 5.78 0.38 -1.47
C ILE A 280 6.48 1.69 -1.11
N GLY A 281 5.78 2.55 -0.38
CA GLY A 281 6.28 3.82 0.10
C GLY A 281 5.15 4.63 0.71
N ILE A 282 4.90 5.82 0.17
CA ILE A 282 3.78 6.64 0.59
C ILE A 282 2.47 6.10 -0.02
N GLY A 283 1.42 5.99 0.76
CA GLY A 283 0.13 5.45 0.31
C GLY A 283 -1.06 6.04 1.04
N TYR A 284 -2.22 5.96 0.38
CA TYR A 284 -3.53 6.35 0.90
C TYR A 284 -4.57 5.30 0.50
N PRO A 285 -5.68 5.16 1.25
CA PRO A 285 -6.74 4.27 0.83
C PRO A 285 -7.15 4.49 -0.63
N PRO A 286 -7.42 3.44 -1.38
CA PRO A 286 -7.64 2.06 -0.94
C PRO A 286 -6.41 1.17 -1.00
N ASP A 287 -5.19 1.70 -1.18
CA ASP A 287 -3.98 0.90 -1.38
C ASP A 287 -2.77 1.47 -0.63
N TRP A 288 -1.76 0.65 -0.39
CA TRP A 288 -0.45 1.03 0.13
C TRP A 288 0.69 0.85 -0.89
N GLY A 289 0.41 0.27 -2.06
CA GLY A 289 1.37 0.13 -3.15
C GLY A 289 1.64 1.45 -3.88
N GLU A 290 2.84 1.60 -4.42
CA GLU A 290 3.20 2.75 -5.25
C GLU A 290 2.98 2.51 -6.76
N HIS A 291 2.63 1.30 -7.18
CA HIS A 291 2.30 0.90 -8.55
C HIS A 291 3.40 1.08 -9.60
N THR A 292 4.65 1.41 -9.21
CA THR A 292 5.74 1.64 -10.16
C THR A 292 6.23 0.35 -10.82
N PHE A 293 6.41 -0.73 -10.03
CA PHE A 293 6.84 -2.03 -10.55
C PHE A 293 6.23 -3.19 -9.76
N SER A 294 6.36 -4.37 -10.31
CA SER A 294 5.97 -5.62 -9.64
C SER A 294 7.11 -6.64 -9.69
N ILE A 295 7.26 -7.44 -8.64
CA ILE A 295 8.14 -8.61 -8.66
C ILE A 295 7.39 -9.73 -9.38
N ARG A 296 7.65 -9.86 -10.68
CA ARG A 296 7.02 -10.86 -11.56
C ARG A 296 7.90 -11.20 -12.77
N LYS A 297 7.57 -12.30 -13.42
CA LYS A 297 8.24 -12.71 -14.67
C LYS A 297 8.10 -11.61 -15.74
N ASN A 298 9.17 -11.36 -16.48
CA ASN A 298 9.27 -10.38 -17.57
C ASN A 298 9.25 -8.89 -17.13
N GLU A 299 9.26 -8.58 -15.85
CA GLU A 299 9.41 -7.19 -15.38
C GLU A 299 10.89 -6.79 -15.43
N LYS A 300 11.20 -5.80 -16.28
CA LYS A 300 12.58 -5.39 -16.60
C LYS A 300 13.12 -4.28 -15.72
N THR A 301 12.29 -3.68 -14.85
CA THR A 301 12.72 -2.62 -13.95
C THR A 301 13.90 -3.10 -13.11
N LEU A 302 14.98 -2.32 -13.12
CA LEU A 302 16.18 -2.60 -12.33
C LEU A 302 16.02 -2.03 -10.94
N LEU A 303 16.41 -2.79 -9.95
CA LEU A 303 16.44 -2.31 -8.56
C LEU A 303 17.62 -1.36 -8.35
N GLU A 304 17.38 -0.28 -7.62
CA GLU A 304 18.38 0.69 -7.21
C GLU A 304 18.47 0.74 -5.69
N SER A 305 19.57 1.27 -5.15
CA SER A 305 19.69 1.51 -3.71
C SER A 305 18.56 2.42 -3.24
N ASN A 306 17.98 2.14 -2.06
CA ASN A 306 16.83 2.83 -1.48
C ASN A 306 15.48 2.62 -2.20
N VAL A 307 15.40 1.72 -3.16
CA VAL A 307 14.12 1.22 -3.62
C VAL A 307 13.50 0.31 -2.56
N THR A 308 12.21 0.39 -2.38
CA THR A 308 11.46 -0.39 -1.38
C THR A 308 10.30 -1.14 -2.02
N PHE A 309 10.07 -2.36 -1.57
CA PHE A 309 8.98 -3.20 -2.06
C PHE A 309 8.47 -4.18 -1.00
N HIS A 310 7.24 -4.59 -1.15
CA HIS A 310 6.64 -5.68 -0.40
C HIS A 310 6.84 -6.98 -1.18
N LEU A 311 7.69 -7.85 -0.70
CA LEU A 311 7.84 -9.22 -1.22
C LEU A 311 6.72 -10.06 -0.60
N MET A 312 5.59 -10.18 -1.29
CA MET A 312 4.36 -10.78 -0.81
C MET A 312 4.09 -12.12 -1.50
N CYS A 313 4.24 -13.19 -0.76
CA CYS A 313 4.20 -14.56 -1.25
C CYS A 313 2.99 -15.32 -0.68
N GLY A 314 1.79 -14.87 -1.04
CA GLY A 314 0.54 -15.56 -0.73
C GLY A 314 0.35 -16.80 -1.64
N MET A 315 -0.06 -17.90 -1.05
CA MET A 315 -0.44 -19.16 -1.71
C MET A 315 -1.92 -19.40 -1.45
N TRP A 316 -2.76 -18.98 -2.39
CA TRP A 316 -4.22 -19.14 -2.31
C TRP A 316 -4.65 -20.37 -3.11
N MET A 317 -5.04 -21.40 -2.37
CA MET A 317 -5.48 -22.68 -2.91
C MET A 317 -7.02 -22.73 -2.90
N ASP A 318 -7.65 -23.72 -3.51
CA ASP A 318 -9.12 -23.78 -3.67
C ASP A 318 -9.90 -23.68 -2.35
N THR A 319 -9.37 -24.23 -1.27
CA THR A 319 -10.09 -24.36 0.02
C THR A 319 -9.32 -23.86 1.24
N TRP A 320 -8.08 -23.39 1.06
CA TRP A 320 -7.21 -22.87 2.10
C TRP A 320 -6.17 -21.92 1.52
N GLY A 321 -5.51 -21.17 2.36
CA GLY A 321 -4.42 -20.30 1.95
C GLY A 321 -3.42 -20.09 3.07
N LEU A 322 -2.23 -19.63 2.68
CA LEU A 322 -1.21 -19.13 3.58
C LEU A 322 -0.55 -17.91 2.98
N GLU A 323 0.04 -17.09 3.83
CA GLU A 323 0.71 -15.90 3.39
C GLU A 323 1.96 -15.62 4.22
N LEU A 324 3.06 -15.37 3.53
CA LEU A 324 4.30 -14.86 4.09
C LEU A 324 4.77 -13.65 3.28
N SER A 325 5.22 -12.61 3.95
CA SER A 325 5.79 -11.47 3.25
C SER A 325 6.89 -10.76 4.03
N GLU A 326 7.64 -9.92 3.32
CA GLU A 326 8.63 -9.02 3.89
C GLU A 326 8.56 -7.65 3.22
N SER A 327 8.68 -6.59 4.00
CA SER A 327 8.95 -5.25 3.49
C SER A 327 10.45 -5.05 3.38
N VAL A 328 10.92 -4.79 2.17
CA VAL A 328 12.33 -4.86 1.78
C VAL A 328 12.82 -3.49 1.31
N ARG A 329 13.99 -3.06 1.79
CA ARG A 329 14.81 -1.98 1.22
C ARG A 329 15.96 -2.61 0.46
N VAL A 330 16.23 -2.14 -0.74
CA VAL A 330 17.47 -2.43 -1.46
C VAL A 330 18.58 -1.55 -0.89
N THR A 331 19.69 -2.14 -0.48
CA THR A 331 20.88 -1.41 0.01
C THR A 331 21.93 -1.31 -1.09
N GLU A 332 23.06 -0.67 -0.83
CA GLU A 332 24.15 -0.55 -1.82
C GLU A 332 24.73 -1.89 -2.29
N SER A 333 24.65 -2.95 -1.45
CA SER A 333 25.25 -4.25 -1.75
C SER A 333 24.31 -5.45 -1.64
N GLY A 334 23.04 -5.24 -1.28
CA GLY A 334 22.08 -6.30 -1.05
C GLY A 334 20.71 -5.76 -0.63
N TYR A 335 20.19 -6.25 0.49
CA TYR A 335 18.89 -5.85 1.02
C TYR A 335 18.89 -5.67 2.53
N GLU A 336 17.90 -4.96 3.04
CA GLU A 336 17.55 -4.82 4.44
C GLU A 336 16.05 -5.10 4.61
N LEU A 337 15.67 -5.87 5.62
CA LEU A 337 14.26 -6.00 6.00
C LEU A 337 13.87 -4.81 6.89
N LEU A 338 12.80 -4.10 6.52
CA LEU A 338 12.31 -2.93 7.25
C LEU A 338 11.69 -3.30 8.60
N THR A 339 11.32 -4.56 8.76
CA THR A 339 10.90 -5.14 10.04
C THR A 339 11.33 -6.60 10.11
N GLN A 340 11.39 -7.16 11.32
CA GLN A 340 11.78 -8.55 11.52
C GLN A 340 10.77 -9.25 12.44
N VAL A 341 10.06 -10.21 11.87
CA VAL A 341 9.15 -11.12 12.56
C VAL A 341 9.46 -12.54 12.05
N PRO A 342 9.52 -13.58 12.91
CA PRO A 342 9.75 -14.95 12.45
C PRO A 342 8.78 -15.36 11.34
N ARG A 343 9.27 -16.12 10.35
CA ARG A 343 8.50 -16.62 9.20
C ARG A 343 7.97 -18.04 9.40
N ASP A 344 8.21 -18.61 10.55
CA ASP A 344 7.66 -19.92 10.92
C ASP A 344 6.14 -19.83 11.06
N LEU A 345 5.46 -20.97 10.88
CA LEU A 345 4.04 -21.09 11.17
C LEU A 345 3.82 -20.85 12.67
N HIS A 346 3.11 -19.77 13.00
CA HIS A 346 2.78 -19.48 14.40
C HIS A 346 1.69 -20.43 14.88
N LEU A 347 2.00 -21.27 15.88
CA LEU A 347 1.08 -22.25 16.43
C LEU A 347 0.40 -21.73 17.69
N VAL A 348 -0.91 -21.85 17.73
CA VAL A 348 -1.76 -21.54 18.89
C VAL A 348 -2.35 -22.86 19.39
N ASN A 349 -1.99 -23.24 20.63
CA ASN A 349 -2.45 -24.46 21.30
C ASN A 349 -3.72 -24.20 22.11
#